data_01d6bf16bd0ca55fa39b0413495ee1ae
#
_entry.id   01d6bf16bd0ca55fa39b0413495ee1ae
#
_cell.length_a   1.000
_cell.length_b   1.000
_cell.length_c   1.000
_cell.angle_alpha   90.00
_cell.angle_beta   90.00
_cell.angle_gamma   90.00
#
_symmetry.space_group_name_H-M   'P 1'
#
loop_
_entity.id
_entity.type
_entity.pdbx_description
1 polymer ?
#
loop_
_entity_poly.entity_id
_entity_poly.type
_entity_poly.pdbx_seq_one_letter_code
_entity_poly.pdbx_strand_id
1 'polypeptide(L)'
;MSFLDLKIKSLLNENNNKREEIRKIVRDIISIFKKNDEGDFYLPEDITDEQFYDFDKIKALLTIELKIIIDDEIDTFEVNADWVSEDDVIELRIEYNSENKKRLLYDLIGELNEIIAHEIRHIDQDTKGSYNTKVSKLLKTEKKYYTKPHELDSQIFGFKRISKLTKTPFDVVVKRWFNTHHNLHQMNDTDVKYVIKKIMNFKKEKGL
;
A
#
# COMPACT_ATOMS: atom_id res chain seq x y z
N MET A 1 9.83 26.21 6.94
CA MET A 1 9.49 24.78 6.89
C MET A 1 8.22 24.61 7.71
N SER A 2 7.13 24.16 7.11
CA SER A 2 5.86 24.01 7.82
C SER A 2 5.89 22.82 8.77
N PHE A 3 4.98 22.78 9.74
CA PHE A 3 4.80 21.60 10.63
C PHE A 3 4.50 20.33 9.80
N LEU A 4 3.80 20.48 8.69
CA LEU A 4 3.52 19.40 7.74
C LEU A 4 4.80 18.89 7.09
N ASP A 5 5.71 19.78 6.65
CA ASP A 5 7.00 19.38 6.06
C ASP A 5 7.87 18.59 7.04
N LEU A 6 7.87 19.00 8.32
CA LEU A 6 8.60 18.29 9.38
C LEU A 6 8.01 16.89 9.63
N LYS A 7 6.69 16.77 9.61
CA LYS A 7 5.99 15.51 9.84
C LYS A 7 6.16 14.55 8.65
N ILE A 8 6.08 15.06 7.42
CA ILE A 8 6.40 14.30 6.20
C ILE A 8 7.84 13.81 6.25
N LYS A 9 8.80 14.69 6.58
CA LYS A 9 10.21 14.33 6.70
C LYS A 9 10.46 13.26 7.77
N SER A 10 9.74 13.31 8.88
CA SER A 10 9.78 12.30 9.95
C SER A 10 9.28 10.93 9.47
N LEU A 11 8.18 10.89 8.73
CA LEU A 11 7.64 9.65 8.17
C LEU A 11 8.57 9.01 7.14
N LEU A 12 9.32 9.82 6.39
CA LEU A 12 10.27 9.36 5.39
C LEU A 12 11.66 8.97 5.96
N ASN A 13 11.99 9.33 7.20
CA ASN A 13 13.35 9.20 7.78
C ASN A 13 13.47 8.13 8.90
N GLU A 14 12.76 7.03 8.86
CA GLU A 14 12.96 5.94 9.84
C GLU A 14 14.28 5.16 9.63
N ASN A 15 15.00 4.89 10.72
CA ASN A 15 16.26 4.14 10.74
C ASN A 15 16.03 2.62 10.85
N ASN A 16 15.76 1.92 9.73
CA ASN A 16 15.72 0.45 9.77
C ASN A 16 15.95 -0.15 8.35
N ASN A 17 17.09 -0.83 8.14
CA ASN A 17 17.58 -1.32 6.83
C ASN A 17 16.58 -2.18 6.03
N LYS A 18 15.71 -2.95 6.70
CA LYS A 18 14.72 -3.82 6.03
C LYS A 18 13.55 -3.08 5.36
N ARG A 19 13.42 -1.77 5.57
CA ARG A 19 12.31 -0.95 5.09
C ARG A 19 12.76 0.18 4.20
N GLU A 20 14.02 0.20 3.89
CA GLU A 20 14.64 1.27 3.12
C GLU A 20 14.08 1.31 1.70
N GLU A 21 13.88 0.15 1.09
CA GLU A 21 13.31 0.04 -0.26
C GLU A 21 11.86 0.55 -0.34
N ILE A 22 10.98 0.17 0.60
CA ILE A 22 9.62 0.72 0.63
C ILE A 22 9.64 2.24 0.74
N ARG A 23 10.55 2.80 1.52
CA ARG A 23 10.70 4.26 1.65
C ARG A 23 11.23 4.89 0.38
N LYS A 24 12.17 4.24 -0.30
CA LYS A 24 12.70 4.68 -1.58
C LYS A 24 11.57 4.76 -2.58
N ILE A 25 10.82 3.67 -2.75
CA ILE A 25 9.63 3.61 -3.61
C ILE A 25 8.65 4.74 -3.29
N VAL A 26 8.23 4.89 -2.04
CA VAL A 26 7.29 5.93 -1.65
C VAL A 26 7.84 7.34 -1.91
N ARG A 27 9.14 7.57 -1.69
CA ARG A 27 9.78 8.87 -2.01
C ARG A 27 9.76 9.16 -3.50
N ASP A 28 10.06 8.16 -4.33
CA ASP A 28 10.10 8.29 -5.77
C ASP A 28 8.70 8.60 -6.31
N ILE A 29 7.68 7.85 -5.87
CA ILE A 29 6.26 8.11 -6.20
C ILE A 29 5.86 9.53 -5.80
N ILE A 30 6.16 9.95 -4.56
CA ILE A 30 5.83 11.30 -4.08
C ILE A 30 6.59 12.39 -4.84
N SER A 31 7.82 12.10 -5.29
CA SER A 31 8.59 13.02 -6.13
C SER A 31 7.88 13.24 -7.47
N ILE A 32 7.44 12.17 -8.12
CA ILE A 32 6.68 12.23 -9.38
C ILE A 32 5.35 12.95 -9.17
N PHE A 33 4.58 12.53 -8.16
CA PHE A 33 3.29 13.14 -7.84
C PHE A 33 3.37 14.65 -7.61
N LYS A 34 4.45 15.15 -6.99
CA LYS A 34 4.67 16.60 -6.79
C LYS A 34 4.97 17.35 -8.07
N LYS A 35 5.65 16.72 -9.02
CA LYS A 35 6.12 17.36 -10.26
C LYS A 35 5.07 17.31 -11.37
N ASN A 36 4.22 16.31 -11.36
CA ASN A 36 3.27 16.03 -12.44
C ASN A 36 1.84 16.07 -11.90
N ASP A 37 0.92 16.56 -12.72
CA ASP A 37 -0.50 16.55 -12.34
C ASP A 37 -1.17 15.25 -12.76
N GLU A 38 -0.84 14.69 -13.92
CA GLU A 38 -1.33 13.41 -14.42
C GLU A 38 -0.30 12.75 -15.33
N GLY A 39 -0.47 11.45 -15.59
CA GLY A 39 0.36 10.69 -16.53
C GLY A 39 0.64 9.25 -16.08
N ASP A 40 1.33 8.55 -16.95
CA ASP A 40 1.81 7.20 -16.73
C ASP A 40 3.34 7.24 -16.56
N PHE A 41 3.85 6.61 -15.52
CA PHE A 41 5.27 6.65 -15.14
C PHE A 41 5.75 5.24 -14.79
N TYR A 42 7.03 4.99 -15.09
CA TYR A 42 7.71 3.75 -14.70
C TYR A 42 8.75 4.05 -13.62
N LEU A 43 8.83 3.22 -12.61
CA LEU A 43 9.76 3.35 -11.51
C LEU A 43 10.62 2.10 -11.36
N PRO A 44 11.93 2.28 -11.18
CA PRO A 44 12.65 3.57 -11.15
C PRO A 44 12.64 4.28 -12.50
N GLU A 45 12.63 5.63 -12.51
CA GLU A 45 12.57 6.46 -13.73
C GLU A 45 13.70 6.18 -14.72
N ASP A 46 14.88 5.85 -14.22
CA ASP A 46 16.06 5.47 -15.03
C ASP A 46 16.22 3.94 -14.98
N ILE A 47 15.49 3.22 -15.80
CA ILE A 47 15.73 1.79 -16.03
C ILE A 47 17.01 1.65 -16.86
N THR A 48 18.16 1.82 -16.24
CA THR A 48 19.39 1.21 -16.73
C THR A 48 19.45 -0.19 -16.15
N ASP A 49 20.04 -1.15 -16.85
CA ASP A 49 20.06 -2.59 -16.52
C ASP A 49 20.50 -2.98 -15.09
N GLU A 50 20.76 -2.01 -14.22
CA GLU A 50 21.29 -2.20 -12.87
C GLU A 50 20.49 -1.54 -11.74
N GLN A 51 19.38 -0.83 -12.00
CA GLN A 51 18.62 -0.12 -10.96
C GLN A 51 17.20 -0.63 -10.80
N PHE A 52 17.08 -1.73 -10.09
CA PHE A 52 15.81 -2.23 -9.60
C PHE A 52 15.68 -1.98 -8.10
N TYR A 53 14.45 -2.00 -7.59
CA TYR A 53 14.27 -2.07 -6.14
C TYR A 53 14.66 -3.47 -5.65
N ASP A 54 15.69 -3.53 -4.81
CA ASP A 54 16.22 -4.79 -4.27
C ASP A 54 15.65 -5.04 -2.86
N PHE A 55 14.97 -6.16 -2.71
CA PHE A 55 14.49 -6.64 -1.41
C PHE A 55 15.36 -7.82 -0.98
N ASP A 56 16.22 -7.63 -0.01
CA ASP A 56 17.28 -8.48 0.56
C ASP A 56 16.98 -9.99 0.75
N LYS A 57 15.83 -10.48 0.37
CA LYS A 57 15.45 -11.91 0.42
C LYS A 57 14.52 -12.33 -0.71
N ILE A 58 14.00 -11.38 -1.42
CA ILE A 58 13.16 -11.56 -2.57
C ILE A 58 14.08 -11.20 -3.73
N LYS A 59 14.63 -12.19 -4.40
CA LYS A 59 15.45 -11.98 -5.61
C LYS A 59 14.57 -11.52 -6.80
N ALA A 60 13.67 -10.60 -6.56
CA ALA A 60 12.77 -10.05 -7.54
C ALA A 60 13.25 -8.65 -7.91
N LEU A 61 13.49 -8.46 -9.18
CA LEU A 61 13.68 -7.16 -9.80
C LEU A 61 12.28 -6.54 -9.90
N LEU A 62 11.97 -5.61 -9.03
CA LEU A 62 10.64 -5.01 -8.97
C LEU A 62 10.60 -3.70 -9.74
N THR A 63 9.65 -3.58 -10.64
CA THR A 63 9.24 -2.31 -11.25
C THR A 63 7.87 -1.87 -10.76
N ILE A 64 7.57 -0.59 -10.87
CA ILE A 64 6.26 -0.03 -10.56
C ILE A 64 5.76 0.75 -11.76
N GLU A 65 4.59 0.37 -12.24
CA GLU A 65 3.83 1.15 -13.20
C GLU A 65 2.90 2.07 -12.43
N LEU A 66 3.23 3.37 -12.43
CA LEU A 66 2.47 4.39 -11.69
C LEU A 66 1.60 5.17 -12.66
N LYS A 67 0.29 5.17 -12.41
CA LYS A 67 -0.68 6.01 -13.11
C LYS A 67 -1.23 7.07 -12.16
N ILE A 68 -1.11 8.35 -12.55
CA ILE A 68 -1.67 9.49 -11.81
C ILE A 68 -2.81 10.07 -12.64
N ILE A 69 -3.98 10.25 -12.02
CA ILE A 69 -5.21 10.72 -12.67
C ILE A 69 -5.81 11.84 -11.83
N ILE A 70 -6.22 12.92 -12.50
CA ILE A 70 -7.08 13.93 -11.90
C ILE A 70 -8.52 13.44 -12.00
N ASP A 71 -9.20 13.38 -10.87
CA ASP A 71 -10.62 13.10 -10.75
C ASP A 71 -11.24 14.10 -9.77
N ASP A 72 -11.84 15.14 -10.31
CA ASP A 72 -12.45 16.19 -9.51
C ASP A 72 -13.83 15.82 -8.96
N GLU A 73 -14.34 14.60 -9.27
CA GLU A 73 -15.57 14.05 -8.70
C GLU A 73 -15.34 13.41 -7.32
N ILE A 74 -14.10 13.08 -6.97
CA ILE A 74 -13.76 12.55 -5.65
C ILE A 74 -13.41 13.67 -4.65
N ASP A 75 -13.71 13.46 -3.38
CA ASP A 75 -13.47 14.48 -2.34
C ASP A 75 -11.99 14.65 -2.00
N THR A 76 -11.19 13.58 -2.12
CA THR A 76 -9.80 13.57 -1.67
C THR A 76 -8.88 12.88 -2.67
N PHE A 77 -8.55 11.62 -2.42
CA PHE A 77 -7.77 10.75 -3.30
C PHE A 77 -8.14 9.29 -3.08
N GLU A 78 -7.86 8.48 -4.07
CA GLU A 78 -7.90 7.02 -4.01
C GLU A 78 -6.57 6.44 -4.47
N VAL A 79 -6.12 5.37 -3.81
CA VAL A 79 -4.91 4.64 -4.18
C VAL A 79 -5.26 3.16 -4.33
N ASN A 80 -4.97 2.61 -5.50
CA ASN A 80 -5.13 1.19 -5.78
C ASN A 80 -3.80 0.63 -6.25
N ALA A 81 -3.45 -0.58 -5.79
CA ALA A 81 -2.28 -1.29 -6.28
C ALA A 81 -2.57 -2.79 -6.38
N ASP A 82 -1.91 -3.43 -7.34
CA ASP A 82 -1.98 -4.86 -7.57
C ASP A 82 -0.58 -5.38 -7.94
N TRP A 83 -0.16 -6.47 -7.31
CA TRP A 83 1.01 -7.24 -7.73
C TRP A 83 0.67 -8.14 -8.91
N VAL A 84 1.35 -7.92 -10.04
CA VAL A 84 1.24 -8.73 -11.27
C VAL A 84 2.43 -9.66 -11.35
N SER A 85 2.26 -10.90 -10.89
CA SER A 85 3.34 -11.88 -10.74
C SER A 85 3.93 -12.38 -12.06
N GLU A 86 3.22 -12.24 -13.17
CA GLU A 86 3.68 -12.66 -14.49
C GLU A 86 4.70 -11.69 -15.10
N ASP A 87 4.64 -10.43 -14.68
CA ASP A 87 5.44 -9.34 -15.23
C ASP A 87 6.45 -8.74 -14.21
N ASP A 88 6.46 -9.23 -12.96
CA ASP A 88 7.26 -8.70 -11.85
C ASP A 88 7.02 -7.19 -11.61
N VAL A 89 5.76 -6.76 -11.72
CA VAL A 89 5.32 -5.37 -11.65
C VAL A 89 4.31 -5.15 -10.54
N ILE A 90 4.43 -4.03 -9.82
CA ILE A 90 3.30 -3.45 -9.07
C ILE A 90 2.63 -2.39 -9.96
N GLU A 91 1.40 -2.65 -10.36
CA GLU A 91 0.54 -1.62 -10.95
C GLU A 91 -0.01 -0.74 -9.84
N LEU A 92 0.26 0.57 -9.90
CA LEU A 92 -0.16 1.55 -8.89
C LEU A 92 -0.93 2.68 -9.55
N ARG A 93 -2.14 2.93 -9.09
CA ARG A 93 -2.99 4.01 -9.56
C ARG A 93 -3.30 4.98 -8.42
N ILE A 94 -3.07 6.27 -8.66
CA ILE A 94 -3.44 7.37 -7.77
C ILE A 94 -4.44 8.26 -8.50
N GLU A 95 -5.65 8.34 -7.97
CA GLU A 95 -6.67 9.29 -8.40
C GLU A 95 -6.82 10.36 -7.32
N TYR A 96 -6.92 11.63 -7.73
CA TYR A 96 -6.98 12.69 -6.73
C TYR A 96 -7.73 13.92 -7.25
N ASN A 97 -8.34 14.66 -6.31
CA ASN A 97 -8.94 15.95 -6.60
C ASN A 97 -7.86 17.03 -6.69
N SER A 98 -7.81 17.73 -7.83
CA SER A 98 -6.74 18.69 -8.16
C SER A 98 -6.66 19.87 -7.18
N GLU A 99 -7.80 20.34 -6.63
CA GLU A 99 -7.87 21.44 -5.68
C GLU A 99 -7.15 21.14 -4.36
N ASN A 100 -7.06 19.87 -4.00
CA ASN A 100 -6.55 19.41 -2.72
C ASN A 100 -5.11 18.86 -2.77
N LYS A 101 -4.45 18.81 -3.93
CA LYS A 101 -3.16 18.15 -4.16
C LYS A 101 -2.13 18.35 -3.03
N LYS A 102 -1.90 19.60 -2.63
CA LYS A 102 -0.91 19.92 -1.57
C LYS A 102 -1.32 19.42 -0.18
N ARG A 103 -2.63 19.46 0.10
CA ARG A 103 -3.19 19.04 1.39
C ARG A 103 -3.13 17.54 1.58
N LEU A 104 -3.28 16.79 0.49
CA LEU A 104 -3.35 15.34 0.47
C LEU A 104 -2.02 14.65 0.73
N LEU A 105 -0.87 15.31 0.54
CA LEU A 105 0.45 14.69 0.57
C LEU A 105 0.74 13.89 1.84
N TYR A 106 0.26 14.32 2.99
CA TYR A 106 0.51 13.60 4.24
C TYR A 106 -0.24 12.28 4.30
N ASP A 107 -1.52 12.32 3.96
CA ASP A 107 -2.38 11.14 4.00
C ASP A 107 -1.99 10.17 2.87
N LEU A 108 -1.67 10.69 1.68
CA LEU A 108 -1.14 9.92 0.56
C LEU A 108 0.16 9.17 0.90
N ILE A 109 1.11 9.80 1.63
CA ILE A 109 2.32 9.10 2.10
C ILE A 109 1.96 7.95 3.04
N GLY A 110 0.97 8.14 3.90
CA GLY A 110 0.46 7.10 4.78
C GLY A 110 -0.07 5.91 3.98
N GLU A 111 -0.99 6.17 3.07
CA GLU A 111 -1.62 5.17 2.21
C GLU A 111 -0.60 4.42 1.35
N LEU A 112 0.31 5.14 0.68
CA LEU A 112 1.38 4.53 -0.10
C LEU A 112 2.29 3.61 0.72
N ASN A 113 2.62 3.97 1.95
CA ASN A 113 3.41 3.10 2.83
C ASN A 113 2.67 1.81 3.21
N GLU A 114 1.37 1.87 3.34
CA GLU A 114 0.53 0.71 3.62
C GLU A 114 0.43 -0.19 2.39
N ILE A 115 -0.03 0.37 1.27
CA ILE A 115 -0.33 -0.41 0.07
C ILE A 115 0.93 -1.02 -0.55
N ILE A 116 2.04 -0.28 -0.64
CA ILE A 116 3.32 -0.83 -1.11
C ILE A 116 3.83 -1.94 -0.18
N ALA A 117 3.69 -1.81 1.13
CA ALA A 117 4.06 -2.87 2.04
C ALA A 117 3.17 -4.11 1.88
N HIS A 118 1.88 -3.92 1.60
CA HIS A 118 0.93 -4.98 1.31
C HIS A 118 1.35 -5.76 0.05
N GLU A 119 1.60 -5.07 -1.07
CA GLU A 119 2.00 -5.71 -2.33
C GLU A 119 3.35 -6.44 -2.23
N ILE A 120 4.33 -5.84 -1.56
CA ILE A 120 5.61 -6.50 -1.29
C ILE A 120 5.42 -7.78 -0.49
N ARG A 121 4.42 -7.84 0.39
CA ARG A 121 4.13 -9.08 1.11
C ARG A 121 3.57 -10.16 0.17
N HIS A 122 2.79 -9.80 -0.86
CA HIS A 122 2.38 -10.75 -1.90
C HIS A 122 3.57 -11.29 -2.68
N ILE A 123 4.53 -10.45 -3.07
CA ILE A 123 5.78 -10.89 -3.70
C ILE A 123 6.51 -11.92 -2.82
N ASP A 124 6.68 -11.65 -1.52
CA ASP A 124 7.32 -12.59 -0.57
C ASP A 124 6.54 -13.92 -0.44
N GLN A 125 5.22 -13.87 -0.51
CA GLN A 125 4.36 -15.05 -0.49
C GLN A 125 4.52 -15.90 -1.75
N ASP A 126 4.54 -15.28 -2.92
CA ASP A 126 4.71 -15.94 -4.22
C ASP A 126 6.09 -16.58 -4.32
N THR A 127 7.14 -15.84 -3.99
CA THR A 127 8.54 -16.32 -4.03
C THR A 127 8.77 -17.53 -3.10
N LYS A 128 8.08 -17.54 -1.96
CA LYS A 128 8.18 -18.66 -0.98
C LYS A 128 7.22 -19.81 -1.25
N GLY A 129 6.28 -19.63 -2.19
CA GLY A 129 5.19 -20.59 -2.41
C GLY A 129 4.31 -20.78 -1.17
N SER A 130 4.22 -19.73 -0.32
CA SER A 130 3.56 -19.83 1.00
C SER A 130 2.04 -19.95 0.89
N TYR A 131 1.46 -19.46 -0.21
CA TYR A 131 0.03 -19.50 -0.49
C TYR A 131 -0.23 -19.72 -1.98
N ASN A 132 -1.38 -20.31 -2.32
CA ASN A 132 -1.81 -20.40 -3.71
C ASN A 132 -2.55 -19.13 -4.11
N THR A 133 -1.82 -18.15 -4.63
CA THR A 133 -2.33 -16.82 -4.98
C THR A 133 -3.16 -16.83 -6.28
N LYS A 134 -2.98 -17.85 -7.16
CA LYS A 134 -3.64 -17.93 -8.47
C LYS A 134 -5.18 -18.02 -8.44
N VAL A 135 -5.79 -18.22 -7.27
CA VAL A 135 -7.25 -18.40 -7.14
C VAL A 135 -8.00 -17.09 -6.88
N SER A 136 -7.32 -15.94 -6.81
CA SER A 136 -7.93 -14.72 -6.28
C SER A 136 -8.95 -14.04 -7.22
N LYS A 137 -8.82 -14.14 -8.52
CA LYS A 137 -9.66 -13.42 -9.51
C LYS A 137 -11.13 -13.86 -9.61
N LEU A 138 -11.57 -14.89 -8.87
CA LEU A 138 -12.92 -15.48 -8.99
C LEU A 138 -13.86 -15.22 -7.80
N LEU A 139 -13.51 -14.33 -6.88
CA LEU A 139 -14.34 -14.14 -5.68
C LEU A 139 -15.44 -13.10 -5.89
N LYS A 140 -16.66 -13.52 -5.57
CA LYS A 140 -17.89 -12.75 -5.78
C LYS A 140 -18.15 -11.67 -4.72
N THR A 141 -17.33 -11.54 -3.67
CA THR A 141 -17.53 -10.53 -2.62
C THR A 141 -16.22 -10.10 -1.98
N GLU A 142 -16.06 -8.81 -1.76
CA GLU A 142 -14.94 -8.18 -1.07
C GLU A 142 -14.63 -8.82 0.29
N LYS A 143 -15.66 -9.13 1.08
CA LYS A 143 -15.51 -9.83 2.36
C LYS A 143 -14.76 -11.16 2.24
N LYS A 144 -15.02 -11.94 1.18
CA LYS A 144 -14.33 -13.21 0.95
C LYS A 144 -12.88 -12.98 0.54
N TYR A 145 -12.62 -11.93 -0.23
CA TYR A 145 -11.29 -11.50 -0.62
C TYR A 145 -10.47 -11.17 0.63
N TYR A 146 -10.90 -10.19 1.41
CA TYR A 146 -10.21 -9.71 2.61
C TYR A 146 -10.03 -10.74 3.73
N THR A 147 -10.69 -11.88 3.68
CA THR A 147 -10.57 -12.93 4.70
C THR A 147 -9.75 -14.14 4.28
N LYS A 148 -9.16 -14.11 3.09
CA LYS A 148 -8.20 -15.15 2.67
C LYS A 148 -6.92 -15.07 3.49
N PRO A 149 -6.27 -16.21 3.79
CA PRO A 149 -5.05 -16.22 4.60
C PRO A 149 -3.91 -15.36 4.06
N HIS A 150 -3.69 -15.35 2.75
CA HIS A 150 -2.65 -14.52 2.13
C HIS A 150 -2.98 -13.02 2.22
N GLU A 151 -4.25 -12.64 1.99
CA GLU A 151 -4.70 -11.26 2.14
C GLU A 151 -4.61 -10.78 3.59
N LEU A 152 -5.06 -11.61 4.55
CA LEU A 152 -4.94 -11.29 5.98
C LEU A 152 -3.47 -11.05 6.39
N ASP A 153 -2.55 -11.86 5.87
CA ASP A 153 -1.12 -11.73 6.13
C ASP A 153 -0.55 -10.44 5.53
N SER A 154 -0.91 -10.12 4.28
CA SER A 154 -0.47 -8.89 3.59
C SER A 154 -1.04 -7.63 4.24
N GLN A 155 -2.33 -7.61 4.58
CA GLN A 155 -2.96 -6.51 5.31
C GLN A 155 -2.30 -6.27 6.68
N ILE A 156 -2.02 -7.34 7.43
CA ILE A 156 -1.33 -7.21 8.72
C ILE A 156 0.05 -6.58 8.53
N PHE A 157 0.76 -6.94 7.46
CA PHE A 157 2.08 -6.39 7.18
C PHE A 157 1.99 -4.88 6.87
N GLY A 158 1.06 -4.45 6.00
CA GLY A 158 0.79 -3.06 5.70
C GLY A 158 0.39 -2.26 6.95
N PHE A 159 -0.64 -2.71 7.67
CA PHE A 159 -1.10 -2.01 8.89
C PHE A 159 -0.06 -1.94 10.01
N LYS A 160 0.80 -2.95 10.15
CA LYS A 160 1.93 -2.89 11.09
C LYS A 160 2.93 -1.80 10.70
N ARG A 161 3.13 -1.60 9.41
CA ARG A 161 4.00 -0.52 8.93
C ARG A 161 3.43 0.84 9.34
N ILE A 162 2.16 1.11 9.03
CA ILE A 162 1.50 2.37 9.44
C ILE A 162 1.49 2.55 10.95
N SER A 163 1.13 1.50 11.69
CA SER A 163 1.14 1.53 13.17
C SER A 163 2.50 2.00 13.72
N LYS A 164 3.59 1.53 13.13
CA LYS A 164 4.95 1.94 13.52
C LYS A 164 5.30 3.35 13.07
N LEU A 165 4.95 3.72 11.84
CA LEU A 165 5.22 5.05 11.28
C LEU A 165 4.49 6.14 12.06
N THR A 166 3.22 5.93 12.35
CA THR A 166 2.36 6.91 13.02
C THR A 166 2.39 6.80 14.54
N LYS A 167 3.05 5.78 15.09
CA LYS A 167 3.03 5.43 16.53
C LYS A 167 1.59 5.22 17.05
N THR A 168 0.69 4.78 16.17
CA THR A 168 -0.72 4.51 16.47
C THR A 168 -0.88 3.01 16.78
N PRO A 169 -1.65 2.61 17.79
CA PRO A 169 -1.93 1.21 18.06
C PRO A 169 -2.50 0.49 16.82
N PHE A 170 -2.05 -0.76 16.60
CA PHE A 170 -2.41 -1.55 15.43
C PHE A 170 -3.93 -1.66 15.21
N ASP A 171 -4.68 -1.94 16.26
CA ASP A 171 -6.14 -2.07 16.19
C ASP A 171 -6.84 -0.76 15.83
N VAL A 172 -6.26 0.38 16.21
CA VAL A 172 -6.77 1.71 15.84
C VAL A 172 -6.52 1.98 14.36
N VAL A 173 -5.33 1.61 13.85
CA VAL A 173 -5.02 1.72 12.42
C VAL A 173 -5.99 0.90 11.59
N VAL A 174 -6.17 -0.38 11.91
CA VAL A 174 -7.09 -1.28 11.19
C VAL A 174 -8.52 -0.73 11.18
N LYS A 175 -9.04 -0.33 12.34
CA LYS A 175 -10.40 0.22 12.45
C LYS A 175 -10.56 1.50 11.63
N ARG A 176 -9.58 2.41 11.70
CA ARG A 176 -9.61 3.66 10.94
C ARG A 176 -9.65 3.37 9.44
N TRP A 177 -8.75 2.51 8.96
CA TRP A 177 -8.66 2.18 7.54
C TRP A 177 -10.00 1.64 7.01
N PHE A 178 -10.58 0.62 7.65
CA PHE A 178 -11.86 0.07 7.21
C PHE A 178 -13.02 1.07 7.34
N ASN A 179 -13.02 1.93 8.34
CA ASN A 179 -14.07 2.96 8.47
C ASN A 179 -13.96 4.04 7.38
N THR A 180 -12.77 4.30 6.87
CA THR A 180 -12.55 5.28 5.79
C THR A 180 -12.85 4.65 4.42
N HIS A 181 -12.50 3.38 4.20
CA HIS A 181 -12.51 2.72 2.89
C HIS A 181 -13.69 1.76 2.68
N HIS A 182 -14.58 1.56 3.67
CA HIS A 182 -15.66 0.56 3.56
C HIS A 182 -16.62 0.81 2.38
N ASN A 183 -16.85 2.06 2.02
CA ASN A 183 -17.70 2.41 0.88
C ASN A 183 -17.06 2.00 -0.45
N LEU A 184 -15.75 2.18 -0.60
CA LEU A 184 -14.98 1.78 -1.78
C LEU A 184 -15.07 0.27 -2.01
N HIS A 185 -15.07 -0.50 -0.92
CA HIS A 185 -15.12 -1.95 -0.96
C HIS A 185 -16.54 -2.53 -0.87
N GLN A 186 -17.58 -1.72 -1.04
CA GLN A 186 -18.99 -2.14 -1.02
C GLN A 186 -19.34 -3.05 0.17
N MET A 187 -18.65 -2.88 1.30
CA MET A 187 -18.86 -3.63 2.53
C MET A 187 -19.81 -2.88 3.46
N ASN A 188 -20.81 -3.60 3.99
CA ASN A 188 -21.64 -3.05 5.06
C ASN A 188 -20.91 -3.15 6.43
N ASP A 189 -21.43 -2.44 7.43
CA ASP A 189 -20.85 -2.40 8.79
C ASP A 189 -20.64 -3.79 9.43
N THR A 190 -21.51 -4.75 9.13
CA THR A 190 -21.42 -6.11 9.66
C THR A 190 -20.25 -6.85 9.04
N ASP A 191 -20.03 -6.67 7.74
CA ASP A 191 -18.91 -7.26 7.01
C ASP A 191 -17.59 -6.63 7.45
N VAL A 192 -17.53 -5.31 7.59
CA VAL A 192 -16.37 -4.59 8.15
C VAL A 192 -15.98 -5.13 9.52
N LYS A 193 -16.94 -5.21 10.45
CA LYS A 193 -16.70 -5.77 11.80
C LYS A 193 -16.19 -7.21 11.75
N TYR A 194 -16.72 -8.01 10.84
CA TYR A 194 -16.28 -9.39 10.66
C TYR A 194 -14.83 -9.46 10.14
N VAL A 195 -14.47 -8.67 9.12
CA VAL A 195 -13.12 -8.63 8.55
C VAL A 195 -12.11 -8.16 9.59
N ILE A 196 -12.40 -7.06 10.30
CA ILE A 196 -11.55 -6.57 11.39
C ILE A 196 -11.29 -7.67 12.43
N LYS A 197 -12.34 -8.38 12.86
CA LYS A 197 -12.22 -9.50 13.81
C LYS A 197 -11.33 -10.60 13.27
N LYS A 198 -11.44 -10.93 11.97
CA LYS A 198 -10.58 -11.94 11.31
C LYS A 198 -9.12 -11.52 11.29
N ILE A 199 -8.81 -10.26 10.95
CA ILE A 199 -7.45 -9.72 10.99
C ILE A 199 -6.84 -9.84 12.40
N MET A 200 -7.59 -9.44 13.43
CA MET A 200 -7.10 -9.50 14.82
C MET A 200 -6.83 -10.94 15.28
N ASN A 201 -7.74 -11.86 14.94
CA ASN A 201 -7.58 -13.27 15.30
C ASN A 201 -6.39 -13.90 14.57
N PHE A 202 -6.28 -13.68 13.25
CA PHE A 202 -5.18 -14.20 12.44
C PHE A 202 -3.83 -13.68 12.93
N LYS A 203 -3.73 -12.38 13.23
CA LYS A 203 -2.54 -11.79 13.84
C LYS A 203 -2.14 -12.51 15.13
N LYS A 204 -3.11 -12.78 16.02
CA LYS A 204 -2.87 -13.48 17.30
C LYS A 204 -2.42 -14.93 17.08
N GLU A 205 -3.11 -15.68 16.20
CA GLU A 205 -2.82 -17.08 15.88
C GLU A 205 -1.42 -17.26 15.28
N LYS A 206 -0.97 -16.31 14.47
CA LYS A 206 0.35 -16.33 13.83
C LYS A 206 1.46 -15.73 14.69
N GLY A 207 1.17 -15.18 15.86
CA GLY A 207 2.15 -14.51 16.71
C GLY A 207 2.74 -13.23 16.09
N LEU A 208 1.99 -12.60 15.21
CA LEU A 208 2.41 -11.45 14.40
C LEU A 208 2.25 -10.11 15.15
#